data_5ae4a99fa3586864e12d4a3aaf45a09c
#
_entry.id   5ae4a99fa3586864e12d4a3aaf45a09c
#
_cell.length_a   1.000
_cell.length_b   1.000
_cell.length_c   1.000
_cell.angle_alpha   90.00
_cell.angle_beta   90.00
_cell.angle_gamma   90.00
#
_symmetry.space_group_name_H-M   'P 1'
#
loop_
_entity.id
_entity.type
_entity.pdbx_description
1 polymer ?
#
loop_
_entity_poly.entity_id
_entity_poly.type
_entity_poly.pdbx_seq_one_letter_code
_entity_poly.pdbx_strand_id
1 'polypeptide(L)'
;MNHPAFANNHVAVVTGAASGIGLAAAKRFAGLGMKVVLADLPGERLDKAAHETAAASPHGPDSAIAVPTDVSSIDSLKALEKAAAERFGNIHVLMNNAGISGSPMFGAQDAWEKVFAVNLWGVINGSRVFAPAMIAHGQPGLIINTGSKQGITTPPGDPAYNVTKAGVKAFTEALQHDLRNTPGCNITAHLLIPGFVYTGLTAGGRAEKPDAAWTPQETVDFMMQSLENDNFYILCPDNDVERATDEKRILWAAGDIIENRPPLSRWHPDHADAFKAFLTKDRPKIG
;
A
#
# COMPACT_ATOMS: atom_id res chain seq x y z
N MET A 1 8.09 19.87 6.15
CA MET A 1 8.85 19.11 7.19
C MET A 1 8.44 17.66 7.07
N ASN A 2 9.38 16.72 7.11
CA ASN A 2 9.02 15.31 7.07
C ASN A 2 8.23 14.92 8.33
N HIS A 3 7.28 13.98 8.22
CA HIS A 3 6.58 13.41 9.36
C HIS A 3 7.60 12.90 10.41
N PRO A 4 7.36 13.08 11.73
CA PRO A 4 8.33 12.73 12.79
C PRO A 4 8.79 11.27 12.79
N ALA A 5 7.97 10.33 12.30
CA ALA A 5 8.34 8.93 12.17
C ALA A 5 9.52 8.70 11.18
N PHE A 6 9.78 9.63 10.26
CA PHE A 6 10.90 9.55 9.30
C PHE A 6 12.20 10.19 9.81
N ALA A 7 12.38 10.28 11.11
CA ALA A 7 13.60 10.85 11.68
C ALA A 7 14.82 9.96 11.42
N ASN A 8 15.99 10.59 11.43
CA ASN A 8 17.28 9.91 11.30
C ASN A 8 17.43 8.80 12.36
N ASN A 9 17.95 7.63 11.96
CA ASN A 9 18.07 6.41 12.77
C ASN A 9 16.75 5.76 13.22
N HIS A 10 15.58 6.29 12.87
CA HIS A 10 14.33 5.56 13.04
C HIS A 10 14.31 4.31 12.16
N VAL A 11 13.50 3.32 12.53
CA VAL A 11 13.44 2.01 11.85
C VAL A 11 12.20 1.90 11.00
N ALA A 12 12.36 1.52 9.74
CA ALA A 12 11.28 1.19 8.83
C ALA A 12 11.33 -0.29 8.45
N VAL A 13 10.17 -0.95 8.47
CA VAL A 13 9.97 -2.31 7.95
C VAL A 13 9.06 -2.23 6.73
N VAL A 14 9.50 -2.79 5.61
CA VAL A 14 8.76 -2.77 4.33
C VAL A 14 8.56 -4.18 3.83
N THR A 15 7.32 -4.63 3.64
CA THR A 15 7.01 -5.92 3.03
C THR A 15 6.85 -5.79 1.51
N GLY A 16 7.17 -6.87 0.76
CA GLY A 16 7.22 -6.80 -0.70
C GLY A 16 8.34 -5.87 -1.19
N ALA A 17 9.46 -5.82 -0.45
CA ALA A 17 10.51 -4.83 -0.64
C ALA A 17 11.58 -5.22 -1.66
N ALA A 18 11.54 -6.41 -2.24
CA ALA A 18 12.50 -6.83 -3.26
C ALA A 18 12.30 -6.17 -4.63
N SER A 19 11.20 -5.45 -4.84
CA SER A 19 10.91 -4.79 -6.12
C SER A 19 9.84 -3.70 -6.01
N GLY A 20 9.58 -3.00 -7.11
CA GLY A 20 8.43 -2.10 -7.28
C GLY A 20 8.33 -0.99 -6.22
N ILE A 21 7.12 -0.73 -5.76
CA ILE A 21 6.83 0.34 -4.79
C ILE A 21 7.56 0.09 -3.47
N GLY A 22 7.61 -1.17 -2.99
CA GLY A 22 8.29 -1.52 -1.74
C GLY A 22 9.79 -1.19 -1.77
N LEU A 23 10.48 -1.55 -2.86
CA LEU A 23 11.91 -1.21 -3.02
C LEU A 23 12.14 0.30 -3.12
N ALA A 24 11.29 1.00 -3.88
CA ALA A 24 11.38 2.45 -3.99
C ALA A 24 11.18 3.14 -2.62
N ALA A 25 10.21 2.67 -1.82
CA ALA A 25 9.97 3.17 -0.46
C ALA A 25 11.16 2.86 0.46
N ALA A 26 11.70 1.64 0.42
CA ALA A 26 12.87 1.24 1.21
C ALA A 26 14.07 2.16 0.92
N LYS A 27 14.39 2.42 -0.35
CA LYS A 27 15.44 3.35 -0.75
C LYS A 27 15.16 4.79 -0.30
N ARG A 28 13.92 5.24 -0.41
CA ARG A 28 13.53 6.57 0.05
C ARG A 28 13.72 6.74 1.56
N PHE A 29 13.30 5.75 2.36
CA PHE A 29 13.48 5.76 3.81
C PHE A 29 14.96 5.72 4.19
N ALA A 30 15.75 4.86 3.54
CA ALA A 30 17.20 4.82 3.73
C ALA A 30 17.87 6.17 3.41
N GLY A 31 17.48 6.82 2.32
CA GLY A 31 17.96 8.14 1.94
C GLY A 31 17.64 9.26 2.95
N LEU A 32 16.61 9.07 3.78
CA LEU A 32 16.31 9.95 4.92
C LEU A 32 17.16 9.64 6.18
N GLY A 33 18.05 8.67 6.11
CA GLY A 33 18.88 8.24 7.24
C GLY A 33 18.18 7.24 8.17
N MET A 34 17.07 6.63 7.75
CA MET A 34 16.43 5.56 8.53
C MET A 34 17.22 4.24 8.42
N LYS A 35 17.03 3.36 9.40
CA LYS A 35 17.37 1.94 9.32
C LYS A 35 16.22 1.21 8.65
N VAL A 36 16.52 0.33 7.69
CA VAL A 36 15.46 -0.29 6.88
C VAL A 36 15.56 -1.82 6.92
N VAL A 37 14.44 -2.47 7.21
CA VAL A 37 14.28 -3.92 7.11
C VAL A 37 13.44 -4.22 5.88
N LEU A 38 14.05 -4.88 4.90
CA LEU A 38 13.39 -5.32 3.68
C LEU A 38 12.87 -6.75 3.89
N ALA A 39 11.57 -6.91 3.81
CA ALA A 39 10.90 -8.20 3.94
C ALA A 39 10.28 -8.63 2.60
N ASP A 40 10.67 -9.80 2.11
CA ASP A 40 10.13 -10.42 0.89
C ASP A 40 10.42 -11.92 0.92
N LEU A 41 9.88 -12.67 -0.03
CA LEU A 41 10.26 -14.09 -0.20
C LEU A 41 11.77 -14.22 -0.40
N PRO A 42 12.37 -15.32 0.09
CA PRO A 42 13.83 -15.52 -0.01
C PRO A 42 14.30 -15.56 -1.46
N GLY A 43 15.49 -15.05 -1.72
CA GLY A 43 16.14 -15.10 -3.02
C GLY A 43 17.04 -13.90 -3.31
N GLU A 44 17.88 -14.03 -4.33
CA GLU A 44 18.88 -13.04 -4.74
C GLU A 44 18.31 -11.62 -4.95
N ARG A 45 17.03 -11.52 -5.35
CA ARG A 45 16.38 -10.20 -5.51
C ARG A 45 16.24 -9.46 -4.19
N LEU A 46 15.94 -10.16 -3.10
CA LEU A 46 15.84 -9.56 -1.78
C LEU A 46 17.22 -9.09 -1.29
N ASP A 47 18.24 -9.92 -1.46
CA ASP A 47 19.62 -9.58 -1.07
C ASP A 47 20.13 -8.38 -1.86
N LYS A 48 19.92 -8.37 -3.17
CA LYS A 48 20.26 -7.23 -4.03
C LYS A 48 19.51 -5.96 -3.61
N ALA A 49 18.22 -6.05 -3.32
CA ALA A 49 17.40 -4.94 -2.86
C ALA A 49 17.93 -4.33 -1.55
N ALA A 50 18.39 -5.17 -0.61
CA ALA A 50 18.99 -4.71 0.64
C ALA A 50 20.31 -3.95 0.39
N HIS A 51 21.19 -4.48 -0.48
CA HIS A 51 22.42 -3.77 -0.87
C HIS A 51 22.14 -2.43 -1.54
N GLU A 52 21.19 -2.39 -2.48
CA GLU A 52 20.81 -1.14 -3.15
C GLU A 52 20.20 -0.12 -2.18
N THR A 53 19.44 -0.59 -1.20
CA THR A 53 18.84 0.26 -0.16
C THR A 53 19.90 0.81 0.77
N ALA A 54 20.83 -0.02 1.21
CA ALA A 54 21.96 0.42 2.03
C ALA A 54 22.85 1.45 1.31
N ALA A 55 23.06 1.27 0.00
CA ALA A 55 23.83 2.23 -0.82
C ALA A 55 23.12 3.60 -0.95
N ALA A 56 21.80 3.68 -0.78
CA ALA A 56 21.05 4.93 -0.76
C ALA A 56 21.12 5.67 0.58
N SER A 57 21.61 5.00 1.63
CA SER A 57 21.67 5.56 2.99
C SER A 57 22.95 6.36 3.24
N PRO A 58 22.86 7.50 3.94
CA PRO A 58 24.04 8.22 4.43
C PRO A 58 24.83 7.44 5.50
N HIS A 59 24.25 6.37 6.07
CA HIS A 59 24.84 5.58 7.17
C HIS A 59 25.57 4.31 6.70
N GLY A 60 25.65 4.08 5.38
CA GLY A 60 26.40 2.97 4.81
C GLY A 60 25.72 1.58 4.94
N PRO A 61 26.52 0.49 4.76
CA PRO A 61 26.00 -0.85 4.52
C PRO A 61 25.18 -1.44 5.68
N ASP A 62 25.42 -1.05 6.90
CA ASP A 62 24.71 -1.55 8.09
C ASP A 62 23.33 -0.92 8.32
N SER A 63 22.90 -0.04 7.42
CA SER A 63 21.63 0.69 7.55
C SER A 63 20.43 -0.08 6.99
N ALA A 64 20.64 -1.14 6.22
CA ALA A 64 19.55 -1.95 5.66
C ALA A 64 19.87 -3.44 5.75
N ILE A 65 18.85 -4.25 6.06
CA ILE A 65 18.96 -5.71 6.10
C ILE A 65 17.82 -6.38 5.33
N ALA A 66 18.10 -7.54 4.77
CA ALA A 66 17.13 -8.45 4.18
C ALA A 66 16.64 -9.44 5.24
N VAL A 67 15.32 -9.61 5.35
CA VAL A 67 14.70 -10.63 6.20
C VAL A 67 13.72 -11.45 5.36
N PRO A 68 14.07 -12.72 5.01
CA PRO A 68 13.18 -13.60 4.28
C PRO A 68 11.84 -13.75 5.01
N THR A 69 10.73 -13.41 4.33
CA THR A 69 9.42 -13.34 4.97
C THR A 69 8.32 -13.74 3.98
N ASP A 70 7.48 -14.70 4.38
CA ASP A 70 6.20 -14.96 3.74
C ASP A 70 5.09 -14.27 4.55
N VAL A 71 4.50 -13.21 4.01
CA VAL A 71 3.45 -12.44 4.69
C VAL A 71 2.14 -13.20 4.87
N SER A 72 1.95 -14.31 4.16
CA SER A 72 0.79 -15.20 4.35
C SER A 72 0.88 -16.01 5.65
N SER A 73 2.07 -16.11 6.26
CA SER A 73 2.35 -16.80 7.52
C SER A 73 2.48 -15.81 8.68
N ILE A 74 1.59 -15.92 9.66
CA ILE A 74 1.66 -15.08 10.87
C ILE A 74 2.94 -15.33 11.68
N ASP A 75 3.47 -16.55 11.67
CA ASP A 75 4.70 -16.88 12.39
C ASP A 75 5.92 -16.28 11.68
N SER A 76 5.90 -16.20 10.34
CA SER A 76 6.91 -15.50 9.57
C SER A 76 6.89 -13.99 9.87
N LEU A 77 5.71 -13.38 10.02
CA LEU A 77 5.57 -11.97 10.40
C LEU A 77 6.05 -11.70 11.83
N LYS A 78 5.80 -12.60 12.79
CA LYS A 78 6.34 -12.51 14.16
C LYS A 78 7.88 -12.61 14.15
N ALA A 79 8.44 -13.52 13.34
CA ALA A 79 9.87 -13.65 13.18
C ALA A 79 10.50 -12.38 12.56
N LEU A 80 9.83 -11.75 11.60
CA LEU A 80 10.22 -10.48 11.02
C LEU A 80 10.27 -9.36 12.06
N GLU A 81 9.19 -9.20 12.84
CA GLU A 81 9.13 -8.19 13.89
C GLU A 81 10.27 -8.37 14.89
N LYS A 82 10.47 -9.59 15.38
CA LYS A 82 11.54 -9.94 16.30
C LYS A 82 12.93 -9.62 15.71
N ALA A 83 13.21 -10.03 14.47
CA ALA A 83 14.48 -9.78 13.81
C ALA A 83 14.74 -8.27 13.61
N ALA A 84 13.72 -7.51 13.27
CA ALA A 84 13.80 -6.06 13.13
C ALA A 84 14.12 -5.37 14.48
N ALA A 85 13.42 -5.76 15.54
CA ALA A 85 13.60 -5.23 16.88
C ALA A 85 14.98 -5.61 17.46
N GLU A 86 15.43 -6.85 17.30
CA GLU A 86 16.75 -7.30 17.75
C GLU A 86 17.88 -6.57 17.02
N ARG A 87 17.71 -6.25 15.74
CA ARG A 87 18.76 -5.59 14.93
C ARG A 87 18.82 -4.08 15.12
N PHE A 88 17.67 -3.42 15.22
CA PHE A 88 17.59 -1.95 15.17
C PHE A 88 16.78 -1.31 16.29
N GLY A 89 16.13 -2.07 17.16
CA GLY A 89 15.31 -1.55 18.25
C GLY A 89 13.90 -1.17 17.83
N ASN A 90 13.37 -0.08 18.34
CA ASN A 90 12.00 0.36 18.14
C ASN A 90 11.66 0.59 16.67
N ILE A 91 10.52 0.04 16.22
CA ILE A 91 10.04 0.16 14.85
C ILE A 91 9.11 1.36 14.76
N HIS A 92 9.39 2.28 13.85
CA HIS A 92 8.67 3.56 13.69
C HIS A 92 7.78 3.56 12.45
N VAL A 93 8.16 2.83 11.40
CA VAL A 93 7.37 2.73 10.16
C VAL A 93 7.18 1.27 9.78
N LEU A 94 5.93 0.87 9.62
CA LEU A 94 5.55 -0.40 8.98
C LEU A 94 4.86 -0.09 7.66
N MET A 95 5.39 -0.58 6.55
CA MET A 95 4.72 -0.52 5.26
C MET A 95 4.30 -1.92 4.82
N ASN A 96 3.03 -2.26 4.98
CA ASN A 96 2.42 -3.46 4.46
C ASN A 96 2.15 -3.27 2.97
N ASN A 97 3.10 -3.69 2.14
CA ASN A 97 3.06 -3.44 0.69
C ASN A 97 3.07 -4.73 -0.15
N ALA A 98 3.48 -5.86 0.40
CA ALA A 98 3.46 -7.13 -0.32
C ALA A 98 2.09 -7.42 -0.95
N GLY A 99 2.10 -7.87 -2.19
CA GLY A 99 0.87 -8.18 -2.92
C GLY A 99 1.14 -8.97 -4.20
N ILE A 100 0.16 -9.73 -4.62
CA ILE A 100 0.15 -10.51 -5.86
C ILE A 100 -1.08 -10.18 -6.69
N SER A 101 -1.03 -10.47 -7.99
CA SER A 101 -2.18 -10.38 -8.88
C SER A 101 -3.27 -11.37 -8.48
N GLY A 102 -4.48 -11.09 -8.87
CA GLY A 102 -5.64 -11.83 -8.43
C GLY A 102 -5.98 -13.05 -9.30
N SER A 103 -7.23 -13.43 -9.21
CA SER A 103 -7.80 -14.59 -9.89
C SER A 103 -9.19 -14.25 -10.43
N PRO A 104 -9.60 -14.81 -11.59
CA PRO A 104 -10.92 -14.59 -12.12
C PRO A 104 -12.01 -15.19 -11.22
N MET A 105 -13.29 -14.78 -11.43
CA MET A 105 -14.44 -15.16 -10.58
C MET A 105 -14.56 -16.67 -10.38
N PHE A 106 -14.40 -17.44 -11.43
CA PHE A 106 -14.50 -18.90 -11.42
C PHE A 106 -13.15 -19.59 -11.54
N GLY A 107 -12.06 -18.90 -11.07
CA GLY A 107 -10.73 -19.48 -10.98
C GLY A 107 -10.63 -20.56 -9.90
N ALA A 108 -9.47 -21.22 -9.85
CA ALA A 108 -9.21 -22.26 -8.87
C ALA A 108 -9.26 -21.70 -7.43
N GLN A 109 -9.80 -22.50 -6.49
CA GLN A 109 -9.97 -22.12 -5.10
C GLN A 109 -8.64 -21.74 -4.42
N ASP A 110 -7.59 -22.52 -4.65
CA ASP A 110 -6.26 -22.27 -4.10
C ASP A 110 -5.66 -20.94 -4.59
N ALA A 111 -5.96 -20.51 -5.82
CA ALA A 111 -5.55 -19.19 -6.32
C ALA A 111 -6.24 -18.05 -5.56
N TRP A 112 -7.55 -18.19 -5.26
CA TRP A 112 -8.27 -17.25 -4.42
C TRP A 112 -7.68 -17.21 -3.00
N GLU A 113 -7.51 -18.38 -2.38
CA GLU A 113 -6.95 -18.49 -1.04
C GLU A 113 -5.57 -17.83 -0.94
N LYS A 114 -4.71 -18.04 -1.93
CA LYS A 114 -3.38 -17.42 -1.99
C LYS A 114 -3.46 -15.88 -2.09
N VAL A 115 -4.35 -15.35 -2.92
CA VAL A 115 -4.55 -13.89 -3.05
C VAL A 115 -5.02 -13.30 -1.72
N PHE A 116 -5.97 -13.94 -1.06
CA PHE A 116 -6.46 -13.51 0.25
C PHE A 116 -5.39 -13.59 1.33
N ALA A 117 -4.64 -14.69 1.37
CA ALA A 117 -3.58 -14.89 2.35
C ALA A 117 -2.49 -13.79 2.25
N VAL A 118 -2.09 -13.42 1.03
CA VAL A 118 -1.06 -12.40 0.81
C VAL A 118 -1.63 -10.99 0.92
N ASN A 119 -2.64 -10.65 0.10
CA ASN A 119 -3.07 -9.26 -0.10
C ASN A 119 -3.92 -8.71 1.05
N LEU A 120 -4.64 -9.58 1.78
CA LEU A 120 -5.52 -9.16 2.87
C LEU A 120 -4.99 -9.60 4.23
N TRP A 121 -4.81 -10.91 4.43
CA TRP A 121 -4.31 -11.41 5.72
C TRP A 121 -2.89 -10.97 6.01
N GLY A 122 -2.02 -10.85 5.00
CA GLY A 122 -0.68 -10.29 5.17
C GLY A 122 -0.70 -8.87 5.74
N VAL A 123 -1.60 -8.02 5.26
CA VAL A 123 -1.77 -6.64 5.78
C VAL A 123 -2.38 -6.62 7.18
N ILE A 124 -3.44 -7.40 7.41
CA ILE A 124 -4.10 -7.49 8.71
C ILE A 124 -3.14 -8.02 9.78
N ASN A 125 -2.48 -9.14 9.50
CA ASN A 125 -1.57 -9.79 10.44
C ASN A 125 -0.30 -8.96 10.64
N GLY A 126 0.26 -8.35 9.59
CA GLY A 126 1.37 -7.41 9.71
C GLY A 126 1.04 -6.28 10.67
N SER A 127 -0.07 -5.59 10.46
CA SER A 127 -0.51 -4.52 11.37
C SER A 127 -0.71 -5.02 12.81
N ARG A 128 -1.35 -6.19 13.01
CA ARG A 128 -1.62 -6.76 14.34
C ARG A 128 -0.37 -7.25 15.08
N VAL A 129 0.63 -7.71 14.35
CA VAL A 129 1.91 -8.16 14.95
C VAL A 129 2.76 -6.95 15.38
N PHE A 130 2.83 -5.90 14.56
CA PHE A 130 3.74 -4.78 14.81
C PHE A 130 3.12 -3.68 15.68
N ALA A 131 1.82 -3.37 15.54
CA ALA A 131 1.21 -2.25 16.23
C ALA A 131 1.35 -2.29 17.76
N PRO A 132 1.24 -3.42 18.48
CA PRO A 132 1.41 -3.43 19.93
C PRO A 132 2.76 -2.90 20.40
N ALA A 133 3.87 -3.32 19.78
CA ALA A 133 5.21 -2.84 20.11
C ALA A 133 5.40 -1.37 19.71
N MET A 134 4.86 -0.98 18.54
CA MET A 134 4.88 0.41 18.08
C MET A 134 4.10 1.35 19.00
N ILE A 135 2.97 0.93 19.57
CA ILE A 135 2.22 1.69 20.57
C ILE A 135 3.01 1.77 21.88
N ALA A 136 3.57 0.65 22.33
CA ALA A 136 4.21 0.53 23.65
C ALA A 136 5.44 1.42 23.81
N HIS A 137 6.22 1.69 22.75
CA HIS A 137 7.39 2.57 22.85
C HIS A 137 7.03 4.07 22.88
N GLY A 138 5.79 4.45 22.57
CA GLY A 138 5.27 5.82 22.70
C GLY A 138 5.86 6.87 21.78
N GLN A 139 6.75 6.50 20.85
CA GLN A 139 7.35 7.40 19.87
C GLN A 139 6.46 7.56 18.65
N PRO A 140 6.60 8.65 17.86
CA PRO A 140 5.86 8.81 16.61
C PRO A 140 6.06 7.65 15.64
N GLY A 141 4.99 7.14 15.06
CA GLY A 141 5.07 6.04 14.11
C GLY A 141 3.99 6.06 13.05
N LEU A 142 4.21 5.28 11.98
CA LEU A 142 3.31 5.14 10.83
C LEU A 142 3.09 3.67 10.48
N ILE A 143 1.84 3.31 10.21
CA ILE A 143 1.47 2.07 9.52
C ILE A 143 0.90 2.46 8.17
N ILE A 144 1.57 2.07 7.08
CA ILE A 144 1.16 2.37 5.70
C ILE A 144 0.68 1.08 5.06
N ASN A 145 -0.60 0.99 4.75
CA ASN A 145 -1.19 -0.18 4.09
C ASN A 145 -1.41 0.12 2.60
N THR A 146 -0.86 -0.71 1.73
CA THR A 146 -1.00 -0.55 0.28
C THR A 146 -2.30 -1.16 -0.22
N GLY A 147 -3.28 -0.29 -0.46
CA GLY A 147 -4.53 -0.59 -1.14
C GLY A 147 -4.38 -0.59 -2.67
N SER A 148 -5.43 -0.14 -3.35
CA SER A 148 -5.48 0.09 -4.81
C SER A 148 -6.73 0.87 -5.16
N LYS A 149 -6.75 1.60 -6.28
CA LYS A 149 -7.99 2.14 -6.89
C LYS A 149 -9.00 1.03 -7.17
N GLN A 150 -8.52 -0.19 -7.45
CA GLN A 150 -9.37 -1.37 -7.66
C GLN A 150 -10.13 -1.81 -6.41
N GLY A 151 -9.64 -1.51 -5.21
CA GLY A 151 -10.36 -1.73 -3.95
C GLY A 151 -11.49 -0.73 -3.68
N ILE A 152 -11.66 0.29 -4.52
CA ILE A 152 -12.68 1.33 -4.36
C ILE A 152 -13.72 1.26 -5.47
N THR A 153 -13.28 1.22 -6.73
CA THR A 153 -14.16 1.24 -7.91
C THR A 153 -14.39 -0.14 -8.53
N THR A 154 -13.72 -1.16 -8.03
CA THR A 154 -13.90 -2.59 -8.31
C THR A 154 -14.09 -2.94 -9.80
N PRO A 155 -13.18 -2.56 -10.72
CA PRO A 155 -13.34 -2.82 -12.14
C PRO A 155 -13.47 -4.32 -12.44
N PRO A 156 -14.23 -4.73 -13.48
CA PRO A 156 -14.32 -6.12 -13.86
C PRO A 156 -12.96 -6.70 -14.27
N GLY A 157 -12.80 -8.02 -14.13
CA GLY A 157 -11.62 -8.78 -14.59
C GLY A 157 -10.82 -9.46 -13.48
N ASP A 158 -10.69 -8.84 -12.32
CA ASP A 158 -9.92 -9.38 -11.20
C ASP A 158 -10.67 -9.28 -9.85
N PRO A 159 -11.74 -10.07 -9.65
CA PRO A 159 -12.56 -9.95 -8.46
C PRO A 159 -11.81 -10.34 -7.16
N ALA A 160 -10.92 -11.32 -7.18
CA ALA A 160 -10.15 -11.71 -6.00
C ALA A 160 -9.26 -10.57 -5.51
N TYR A 161 -8.58 -9.88 -6.41
CA TYR A 161 -7.79 -8.69 -6.09
C TYR A 161 -8.68 -7.55 -5.58
N ASN A 162 -9.77 -7.25 -6.28
CA ASN A 162 -10.71 -6.19 -5.89
C ASN A 162 -11.22 -6.37 -4.46
N VAL A 163 -11.69 -7.59 -4.13
CA VAL A 163 -12.20 -7.92 -2.79
C VAL A 163 -11.11 -7.73 -1.72
N THR A 164 -9.90 -8.24 -1.98
CA THR A 164 -8.81 -8.09 -0.99
C THR A 164 -8.42 -6.63 -0.78
N LYS A 165 -8.36 -5.82 -1.83
CA LYS A 165 -8.02 -4.39 -1.73
C LYS A 165 -9.16 -3.54 -1.14
N ALA A 166 -10.42 -3.93 -1.34
CA ALA A 166 -11.56 -3.36 -0.61
C ALA A 166 -11.49 -3.70 0.89
N GLY A 167 -11.11 -4.93 1.22
CA GLY A 167 -10.86 -5.35 2.61
C GLY A 167 -9.74 -4.59 3.27
N VAL A 168 -8.61 -4.36 2.57
CA VAL A 168 -7.50 -3.52 3.08
C VAL A 168 -7.97 -2.10 3.39
N LYS A 169 -8.80 -1.49 2.52
CA LYS A 169 -9.38 -0.17 2.79
C LYS A 169 -10.17 -0.19 4.10
N ALA A 170 -11.17 -1.07 4.21
CA ALA A 170 -12.03 -1.15 5.40
C ALA A 170 -11.23 -1.43 6.68
N PHE A 171 -10.26 -2.34 6.61
CA PHE A 171 -9.37 -2.65 7.73
C PHE A 171 -8.52 -1.43 8.15
N THR A 172 -7.95 -0.69 7.19
CA THR A 172 -7.10 0.47 7.50
C THR A 172 -7.89 1.61 8.14
N GLU A 173 -9.14 1.82 7.70
CA GLU A 173 -10.07 2.77 8.31
C GLU A 173 -10.37 2.41 9.76
N ALA A 174 -10.68 1.14 10.03
CA ALA A 174 -10.90 0.64 11.39
C ALA A 174 -9.63 0.76 12.25
N LEU A 175 -8.48 0.38 11.71
CA LEU A 175 -7.20 0.50 12.41
C LEU A 175 -6.91 1.96 12.81
N GLN A 176 -7.06 2.92 11.90
CA GLN A 176 -6.83 4.33 12.22
C GLN A 176 -7.84 4.85 13.25
N HIS A 177 -9.08 4.38 13.18
CA HIS A 177 -10.07 4.72 14.20
C HIS A 177 -9.63 4.25 15.60
N ASP A 178 -9.19 3.01 15.72
CA ASP A 178 -8.75 2.44 16.99
C ASP A 178 -7.48 3.11 17.52
N LEU A 179 -6.49 3.33 16.66
CA LEU A 179 -5.23 3.99 17.04
C LEU A 179 -5.47 5.39 17.61
N ARG A 180 -6.27 6.24 16.93
CA ARG A 180 -6.56 7.61 17.41
C ARG A 180 -7.35 7.65 18.72
N ASN A 181 -8.09 6.57 19.06
CA ASN A 181 -8.87 6.46 20.28
C ASN A 181 -8.13 5.69 21.40
N THR A 182 -6.90 5.21 21.13
CA THR A 182 -6.06 4.54 22.13
C THR A 182 -5.27 5.58 22.91
N PRO A 183 -5.48 5.69 24.24
CA PRO A 183 -4.76 6.65 25.08
C PRO A 183 -3.23 6.49 24.99
N GLY A 184 -2.51 7.59 24.76
CA GLY A 184 -1.04 7.60 24.66
C GLY A 184 -0.47 7.04 23.36
N CYS A 185 -1.32 6.66 22.39
CA CYS A 185 -0.88 6.19 21.09
C CYS A 185 -0.37 7.36 20.23
N ASN A 186 0.87 7.25 19.77
CA ASN A 186 1.52 8.22 18.88
C ASN A 186 1.77 7.67 17.47
N ILE A 187 1.05 6.62 17.08
CA ILE A 187 1.12 6.07 15.72
C ILE A 187 -0.18 6.29 14.97
N THR A 188 -0.06 6.49 13.65
CA THR A 188 -1.19 6.65 12.73
C THR A 188 -1.15 5.60 11.64
N ALA A 189 -2.32 5.24 11.09
CA ALA A 189 -2.42 4.38 9.93
C ALA A 189 -2.87 5.18 8.71
N HIS A 190 -2.31 4.86 7.54
CA HIS A 190 -2.59 5.52 6.28
C HIS A 190 -2.81 4.50 5.16
N LEU A 191 -3.71 4.81 4.25
CA LEU A 191 -4.04 3.96 3.10
C LEU A 191 -3.40 4.53 1.83
N LEU A 192 -2.34 3.87 1.34
CA LEU A 192 -1.76 4.15 0.04
C LEU A 192 -2.64 3.52 -1.05
N ILE A 193 -3.11 4.31 -2.00
CA ILE A 193 -4.04 3.90 -3.05
C ILE A 193 -3.39 4.17 -4.42
N PRO A 194 -2.50 3.29 -4.89
CA PRO A 194 -1.87 3.45 -6.18
C PRO A 194 -2.87 3.34 -7.33
N GLY A 195 -2.61 4.13 -8.39
CA GLY A 195 -3.20 3.95 -9.71
C GLY A 195 -2.43 2.92 -10.53
N PHE A 196 -2.23 3.20 -11.82
CA PHE A 196 -1.42 2.34 -12.68
C PHE A 196 0.07 2.66 -12.46
N VAL A 197 0.77 1.76 -11.77
CA VAL A 197 2.22 1.85 -11.51
C VAL A 197 2.90 0.70 -12.22
N TYR A 198 3.95 0.99 -13.01
CA TYR A 198 4.71 -0.03 -13.71
C TYR A 198 5.65 -0.76 -12.76
N THR A 199 5.27 -1.99 -12.42
CA THR A 199 6.00 -2.90 -11.53
C THR A 199 5.96 -4.31 -12.11
N GLY A 200 6.70 -5.25 -11.53
CA GLY A 200 6.60 -6.66 -11.91
C GLY A 200 5.18 -7.23 -11.84
N LEU A 201 4.34 -6.71 -10.93
CA LEU A 201 2.93 -7.10 -10.77
C LEU A 201 2.07 -6.65 -11.96
N THR A 202 2.32 -5.47 -12.50
CA THR A 202 1.46 -4.81 -13.49
C THR A 202 2.05 -4.81 -14.90
N ALA A 203 3.33 -5.22 -15.04
CA ALA A 203 4.02 -5.22 -16.34
C ALA A 203 3.32 -6.12 -17.37
N GLY A 204 2.70 -7.24 -16.96
CA GLY A 204 1.99 -8.14 -17.87
C GLY A 204 2.87 -8.62 -19.04
N GLY A 205 4.18 -8.86 -18.77
CA GLY A 205 5.15 -9.25 -19.79
C GLY A 205 5.71 -8.10 -20.66
N ARG A 206 5.28 -6.85 -20.45
CA ARG A 206 5.83 -5.68 -21.15
C ARG A 206 7.25 -5.39 -20.66
N ALA A 207 8.16 -5.17 -21.62
CA ALA A 207 9.55 -4.79 -21.33
C ALA A 207 9.71 -3.31 -20.97
N GLU A 208 8.82 -2.45 -21.50
CA GLU A 208 8.88 -1.00 -21.34
C GLU A 208 7.68 -0.47 -20.55
N LYS A 209 7.91 0.60 -19.80
CA LYS A 209 6.87 1.30 -19.04
C LYS A 209 5.90 1.99 -20.01
N PRO A 210 4.58 1.70 -19.95
CA PRO A 210 3.59 2.47 -20.69
C PRO A 210 3.56 3.93 -20.23
N ASP A 211 3.26 4.85 -21.15
CA ASP A 211 3.17 6.30 -20.84
C ASP A 211 2.13 6.60 -19.78
N ALA A 212 1.02 5.85 -19.77
CA ALA A 212 -0.05 5.94 -18.77
C ALA A 212 0.39 5.60 -17.33
N ALA A 213 1.43 4.78 -17.18
CA ALA A 213 1.84 4.29 -15.86
C ALA A 213 2.82 5.25 -15.18
N TRP A 214 2.66 5.39 -13.86
CA TRP A 214 3.70 5.94 -13.00
C TRP A 214 4.82 4.94 -12.76
N THR A 215 5.99 5.45 -12.42
CA THR A 215 7.07 4.66 -11.82
C THR A 215 6.79 4.41 -10.34
N PRO A 216 7.41 3.39 -9.73
CA PRO A 216 7.40 3.21 -8.28
C PRO A 216 7.89 4.45 -7.52
N GLN A 217 8.88 5.15 -8.05
CA GLN A 217 9.44 6.35 -7.41
C GLN A 217 8.42 7.50 -7.37
N GLU A 218 7.73 7.79 -8.48
CA GLU A 218 6.66 8.81 -8.50
C GLU A 218 5.56 8.51 -7.48
N THR A 219 5.20 7.23 -7.32
CA THR A 219 4.22 6.79 -6.31
C THR A 219 4.72 7.06 -4.89
N VAL A 220 5.99 6.77 -4.61
CA VAL A 220 6.60 6.99 -3.28
C VAL A 220 6.76 8.49 -2.99
N ASP A 221 7.16 9.29 -3.97
CA ASP A 221 7.30 10.74 -3.79
C ASP A 221 5.94 11.38 -3.48
N PHE A 222 4.88 10.95 -4.17
CA PHE A 222 3.52 11.39 -3.88
C PHE A 222 3.03 10.91 -2.48
N MET A 223 3.37 9.69 -2.09
CA MET A 223 3.10 9.16 -0.75
C MET A 223 3.76 10.03 0.33
N MET A 224 5.04 10.33 0.17
CA MET A 224 5.78 11.16 1.13
C MET A 224 5.16 12.55 1.28
N GLN A 225 4.85 13.21 0.16
CA GLN A 225 4.17 14.51 0.18
C GLN A 225 2.79 14.45 0.85
N SER A 226 2.04 13.37 0.61
CA SER A 226 0.71 13.18 1.21
C SER A 226 0.81 12.97 2.72
N LEU A 227 1.80 12.23 3.19
CA LEU A 227 2.05 12.00 4.63
C LEU A 227 2.51 13.27 5.35
N GLU A 228 3.25 14.17 4.68
CA GLU A 228 3.57 15.50 5.23
C GLU A 228 2.32 16.36 5.48
N ASN A 229 1.25 16.13 4.71
CA ASN A 229 -0.05 16.80 4.86
C ASN A 229 -1.05 16.01 5.72
N ASP A 230 -0.59 14.95 6.41
CA ASP A 230 -1.41 14.06 7.25
C ASP A 230 -2.62 13.45 6.51
N ASN A 231 -2.48 13.19 5.21
CA ASN A 231 -3.53 12.59 4.40
C ASN A 231 -3.71 11.12 4.72
N PHE A 232 -4.86 10.72 5.25
CA PHE A 232 -5.18 9.31 5.47
C PHE A 232 -5.35 8.54 4.15
N TYR A 233 -6.13 9.07 3.20
CA TYR A 233 -6.31 8.49 1.86
C TYR A 233 -5.28 9.07 0.90
N ILE A 234 -4.23 8.32 0.63
CA ILE A 234 -3.18 8.69 -0.34
C ILE A 234 -3.59 8.19 -1.72
N LEU A 235 -4.58 8.85 -2.32
CA LEU A 235 -5.11 8.50 -3.64
C LEU A 235 -4.19 9.03 -4.74
N CYS A 236 -3.31 8.17 -5.24
CA CYS A 236 -2.36 8.52 -6.29
C CYS A 236 -3.06 8.69 -7.63
N PRO A 237 -2.86 9.80 -8.36
CA PRO A 237 -3.19 9.85 -9.77
C PRO A 237 -2.31 8.88 -10.58
N ASP A 238 -2.50 8.85 -11.87
CA ASP A 238 -1.57 8.29 -12.85
C ASP A 238 -1.56 9.19 -14.08
N ASN A 239 -0.74 8.90 -15.10
CA ASN A 239 -0.56 9.84 -16.21
C ASN A 239 -1.82 10.03 -17.07
N ASP A 240 -2.70 9.02 -17.12
CA ASP A 240 -3.96 9.08 -17.88
C ASP A 240 -5.15 9.51 -17.03
N VAL A 241 -5.03 9.43 -15.69
CA VAL A 241 -6.16 9.62 -14.79
C VAL A 241 -5.80 10.60 -13.67
N GLU A 242 -6.25 11.84 -13.87
CA GLU A 242 -6.12 12.88 -12.86
C GLU A 242 -6.96 12.59 -11.61
N ARG A 243 -6.58 13.18 -10.49
CA ARG A 243 -7.28 13.10 -9.20
C ARG A 243 -8.78 13.42 -9.33
N ALA A 244 -9.13 14.46 -10.06
CA ALA A 244 -10.53 14.87 -10.26
C ALA A 244 -11.37 13.78 -10.95
N THR A 245 -10.78 13.06 -11.90
CA THR A 245 -11.43 11.92 -12.56
C THR A 245 -11.66 10.75 -11.61
N ASP A 246 -10.69 10.42 -10.77
CA ASP A 246 -10.84 9.37 -9.76
C ASP A 246 -11.93 9.72 -8.73
N GLU A 247 -12.00 10.97 -8.30
CA GLU A 247 -13.05 11.43 -7.39
C GLU A 247 -14.45 11.27 -7.99
N LYS A 248 -14.62 11.58 -9.28
CA LYS A 248 -15.89 11.36 -10.01
C LYS A 248 -16.20 9.86 -10.15
N ARG A 249 -15.20 9.02 -10.40
CA ARG A 249 -15.38 7.56 -10.46
C ARG A 249 -15.83 6.98 -9.12
N ILE A 250 -15.29 7.48 -8.02
CA ILE A 250 -15.68 7.09 -6.65
C ILE A 250 -17.14 7.52 -6.38
N LEU A 251 -17.49 8.77 -6.70
CA LEU A 251 -18.86 9.26 -6.55
C LEU A 251 -19.85 8.47 -7.39
N TRP A 252 -19.50 8.12 -8.63
CA TRP A 252 -20.34 7.31 -9.48
C TRP A 252 -20.58 5.93 -8.88
N ALA A 253 -19.55 5.25 -8.39
CA ALA A 253 -19.64 3.93 -7.77
C ALA A 253 -20.50 3.97 -6.49
N ALA A 254 -20.35 5.01 -5.65
CA ALA A 254 -21.21 5.21 -4.49
C ALA A 254 -22.68 5.46 -4.90
N GLY A 255 -22.90 6.18 -6.00
CA GLY A 255 -24.20 6.41 -6.58
C GLY A 255 -24.92 5.13 -7.05
N ASP A 256 -24.20 4.06 -7.40
CA ASP A 256 -24.83 2.77 -7.71
C ASP A 256 -25.61 2.23 -6.52
N ILE A 257 -25.09 2.41 -5.31
CA ILE A 257 -25.75 1.99 -4.07
C ILE A 257 -26.91 2.96 -3.72
N ILE A 258 -26.70 4.25 -3.81
CA ILE A 258 -27.65 5.29 -3.39
C ILE A 258 -28.89 5.26 -4.27
N GLU A 259 -28.71 5.10 -5.58
CA GLU A 259 -29.76 5.17 -6.58
C GLU A 259 -30.27 3.78 -7.00
N ASN A 260 -29.73 2.71 -6.41
CA ASN A 260 -30.02 1.32 -6.75
C ASN A 260 -29.85 1.03 -8.25
N ARG A 261 -28.78 1.57 -8.86
CA ARG A 261 -28.41 1.25 -10.24
C ARG A 261 -27.85 -0.17 -10.34
N PRO A 262 -27.79 -0.76 -11.55
CA PRO A 262 -27.09 -2.03 -11.73
C PRO A 262 -25.66 -1.98 -11.17
N PRO A 263 -25.18 -3.04 -10.49
CA PRO A 263 -23.84 -3.06 -9.94
C PRO A 263 -22.79 -2.84 -11.04
N LEU A 264 -21.74 -2.09 -10.74
CA LEU A 264 -20.70 -1.71 -11.68
C LEU A 264 -21.26 -0.98 -12.92
N SER A 265 -22.24 -0.09 -12.72
CA SER A 265 -22.96 0.61 -13.79
C SER A 265 -22.03 1.39 -14.73
N ARG A 266 -20.85 1.79 -14.27
CA ARG A 266 -19.80 2.42 -15.12
C ARG A 266 -19.45 1.57 -16.35
N TRP A 267 -19.53 0.23 -16.25
CA TRP A 267 -19.23 -0.71 -17.33
C TRP A 267 -20.48 -1.34 -17.94
N HIS A 268 -21.67 -0.92 -17.48
CA HIS A 268 -22.93 -1.38 -18.04
C HIS A 268 -23.26 -0.58 -19.33
N PRO A 269 -23.61 -1.24 -20.45
CA PRO A 269 -23.87 -0.57 -21.72
C PRO A 269 -24.89 0.57 -21.61
N ASP A 270 -26.00 0.36 -20.88
CA ASP A 270 -27.09 1.32 -20.74
C ASP A 270 -26.71 2.56 -19.94
N HIS A 271 -25.60 2.53 -19.20
CA HIS A 271 -25.11 3.66 -18.39
C HIS A 271 -23.86 4.35 -18.96
N ALA A 272 -23.31 3.87 -20.08
CA ALA A 272 -22.06 4.38 -20.65
C ALA A 272 -22.12 5.89 -20.98
N ASP A 273 -23.21 6.33 -21.62
CA ASP A 273 -23.36 7.74 -21.98
C ASP A 273 -23.67 8.63 -20.77
N ALA A 274 -24.44 8.13 -19.81
CA ALA A 274 -24.71 8.83 -18.56
C ALA A 274 -23.41 8.99 -17.74
N PHE A 275 -22.56 7.97 -17.69
CA PHE A 275 -21.26 8.06 -17.05
C PHE A 275 -20.32 9.08 -17.75
N LYS A 276 -20.24 9.07 -19.08
CA LYS A 276 -19.48 10.08 -19.84
C LYS A 276 -19.94 11.49 -19.54
N ALA A 277 -21.26 11.72 -19.57
CA ALA A 277 -21.86 13.00 -19.22
C ALA A 277 -21.59 13.41 -17.78
N PHE A 278 -21.55 12.45 -16.84
CA PHE A 278 -21.18 12.70 -15.45
C PHE A 278 -19.72 13.17 -15.30
N LEU A 279 -18.80 12.59 -16.06
CA LEU A 279 -17.39 13.00 -16.02
C LEU A 279 -17.15 14.44 -16.50
N THR A 280 -18.01 15.00 -17.35
CA THR A 280 -17.88 16.39 -17.85
C THR A 280 -18.43 17.44 -16.89
N LYS A 281 -19.27 17.06 -15.92
CA LYS A 281 -19.84 17.98 -14.94
C LYS A 281 -18.83 18.33 -13.84
N ASP A 282 -18.98 19.51 -13.26
CA ASP A 282 -18.24 19.84 -12.05
C ASP A 282 -18.59 18.87 -10.92
N ARG A 283 -17.58 18.56 -10.11
CA ARG A 283 -17.81 17.71 -8.93
C ARG A 283 -18.74 18.43 -7.95
N PRO A 284 -19.84 17.79 -7.51
CA PRO A 284 -20.64 18.37 -6.44
C PRO A 284 -19.77 18.52 -5.18
N LYS A 285 -19.84 19.68 -4.54
CA LYS A 285 -19.22 19.87 -3.22
C LYS A 285 -19.98 18.99 -2.22
N ILE A 286 -19.27 18.04 -1.65
CA ILE A 286 -19.74 17.30 -0.47
C ILE A 286 -19.32 18.17 0.70
N GLY A 287 -20.30 18.77 1.38
CA GLY A 287 -20.12 19.77 2.42
C GLY A 287 -19.34 19.33 3.64
#